data_a04e526332d030911013ffbb70dd5ab2
#
_entry.id   a04e526332d030911013ffbb70dd5ab2
#
_cell.length_a   1.000
_cell.length_b   1.000
_cell.length_c   1.000
_cell.angle_alpha   90.00
_cell.angle_beta   90.00
_cell.angle_gamma   90.00
#
_symmetry.space_group_name_H-M   'P 1'
#
loop_
_entity.id
_entity.type
_entity.pdbx_description
1 polymer ?
#
loop_
_entity_poly.entity_id
_entity_poly.type
_entity_poly.pdbx_seq_one_letter_code
_entity_poly.pdbx_strand_id
1 'polypeptide(L)'
;MCIRDSFTIAQKLYKLRFVEVQDIPKYHKDVKTYQVFDDKDNFIAIFYADFHPRAGKRAGAWMTQYKGQFKKDGVNERPHVSNVCNFTKPTASKPSLLTFNEVTTLFHEFGHGLHGMLANTTYPSLSGPSVYWDFVELPSQVLENWCYEPEALELFA
;
A
#
# COMPACT_ATOMS: atom_id res chain seq x y z
N MET A 1 -12.23 5.09 -10.15
CA MET A 1 -10.96 4.47 -9.68
C MET A 1 -11.24 3.37 -8.66
N CYS A 2 -10.51 2.28 -8.70
CA CYS A 2 -10.52 1.25 -7.66
C CYS A 2 -9.08 0.98 -7.15
N ILE A 3 -8.96 0.25 -6.04
CA ILE A 3 -7.67 -0.14 -5.44
C ILE A 3 -6.75 -0.83 -6.44
N ARG A 4 -7.31 -1.61 -7.37
CA ARG A 4 -6.52 -2.35 -8.37
C ARG A 4 -5.79 -1.42 -9.34
N ASP A 5 -6.23 -0.18 -9.50
CA ASP A 5 -5.60 0.79 -10.39
C ASP A 5 -4.26 1.25 -9.80
N SER A 6 -4.16 1.44 -8.47
CA SER A 6 -2.88 1.74 -7.81
C SER A 6 -1.89 0.56 -7.94
N PHE A 7 -2.39 -0.70 -7.92
CA PHE A 7 -1.55 -1.87 -8.18
C PHE A 7 -1.04 -1.92 -9.63
N THR A 8 -1.87 -1.47 -10.59
CA THR A 8 -1.45 -1.37 -12.00
C THR A 8 -0.30 -0.37 -12.16
N ILE A 9 -0.36 0.77 -11.47
CA ILE A 9 0.73 1.75 -11.44
C ILE A 9 2.00 1.13 -10.82
N ALA A 10 1.88 0.47 -9.66
CA ALA A 10 3.02 -0.19 -9.03
C ALA A 10 3.62 -1.30 -9.92
N GLN A 11 2.78 -2.03 -10.67
CA GLN A 11 3.25 -3.01 -11.63
C GLN A 11 4.04 -2.35 -12.77
N LYS A 12 3.56 -1.23 -13.30
CA LYS A 12 4.26 -0.51 -14.37
C LYS A 12 5.59 0.06 -13.90
N LEU A 13 5.62 0.71 -12.71
CA LEU A 13 6.80 1.39 -12.18
C LEU A 13 7.84 0.45 -11.59
N TYR A 14 7.40 -0.54 -10.82
CA TYR A 14 8.27 -1.35 -9.97
C TYR A 14 8.19 -2.85 -10.29
N LYS A 15 7.41 -3.25 -11.30
CA LYS A 15 7.20 -4.65 -11.70
C LYS A 15 6.61 -5.53 -10.58
N LEU A 16 5.85 -4.93 -9.67
CA LEU A 16 5.23 -5.65 -8.55
C LEU A 16 3.92 -6.31 -8.98
N ARG A 17 3.70 -7.51 -8.47
CA ARG A 17 2.47 -8.28 -8.65
C ARG A 17 1.80 -8.52 -7.30
N PHE A 18 0.51 -8.16 -7.20
CA PHE A 18 -0.30 -8.33 -5.99
C PHE A 18 -1.29 -9.48 -6.17
N VAL A 19 -1.21 -10.47 -5.29
CA VAL A 19 -2.08 -11.65 -5.30
C VAL A 19 -2.95 -11.66 -4.05
N GLU A 20 -4.26 -11.50 -4.23
CA GLU A 20 -5.21 -11.54 -3.09
C GLU A 20 -5.23 -12.94 -2.48
N VAL A 21 -5.09 -13.03 -1.16
CA VAL A 21 -5.07 -14.27 -0.40
C VAL A 21 -6.09 -14.24 0.76
N GLN A 22 -6.61 -15.41 1.16
CA GLN A 22 -7.64 -15.51 2.19
C GLN A 22 -7.15 -16.24 3.45
N ASP A 23 -6.05 -16.95 3.38
CA ASP A 23 -5.47 -17.79 4.43
C ASP A 23 -4.62 -17.05 5.45
N ILE A 24 -4.32 -15.77 5.19
CA ILE A 24 -3.60 -14.91 6.14
C ILE A 24 -4.57 -14.31 7.15
N PRO A 25 -4.31 -14.44 8.46
CA PRO A 25 -5.15 -13.83 9.49
C PRO A 25 -5.30 -12.32 9.31
N LYS A 26 -6.52 -11.83 9.43
CA LYS A 26 -6.85 -10.40 9.34
C LYS A 26 -7.72 -9.96 10.51
N TYR A 27 -7.50 -8.75 10.96
CA TYR A 27 -8.16 -8.21 12.15
C TYR A 27 -9.61 -7.75 11.92
N HIS A 28 -10.06 -7.68 10.67
CA HIS A 28 -11.44 -7.35 10.31
C HIS A 28 -11.81 -7.94 8.93
N LYS A 29 -13.08 -8.32 8.77
CA LYS A 29 -13.59 -8.95 7.54
C LYS A 29 -13.46 -8.10 6.28
N ASP A 30 -13.50 -6.77 6.42
CA ASP A 30 -13.40 -5.81 5.31
C ASP A 30 -11.93 -5.59 4.85
N VAL A 31 -10.95 -6.08 5.60
CA VAL A 31 -9.53 -5.98 5.23
C VAL A 31 -9.24 -7.02 4.15
N LYS A 32 -8.61 -6.56 3.08
CA LYS A 32 -8.07 -7.44 2.04
C LYS A 32 -6.58 -7.64 2.24
N THR A 33 -6.12 -8.85 2.00
CA THR A 33 -4.73 -9.25 2.19
C THR A 33 -4.12 -9.69 0.88
N TYR A 34 -2.92 -9.23 0.59
CA TYR A 34 -2.20 -9.54 -0.64
C TYR A 34 -0.79 -10.03 -0.33
N GLN A 35 -0.37 -11.08 -1.01
CA GLN A 35 1.05 -11.38 -1.19
C GLN A 35 1.57 -10.54 -2.35
N VAL A 36 2.76 -9.94 -2.15
CA VAL A 36 3.41 -9.09 -3.15
C VAL A 36 4.68 -9.78 -3.64
N PHE A 37 4.85 -9.84 -4.95
CA PHE A 37 5.98 -10.47 -5.62
C PHE A 37 6.63 -9.51 -6.61
N ASP A 38 7.92 -9.68 -6.89
CA ASP A 38 8.62 -9.01 -7.98
C ASP A 38 8.41 -9.72 -9.34
N ASP A 39 9.08 -9.27 -10.38
CA ASP A 39 9.04 -9.84 -11.74
C ASP A 39 9.74 -11.19 -11.88
N LYS A 40 10.47 -11.62 -10.84
CA LYS A 40 11.16 -12.91 -10.74
C LYS A 40 10.46 -13.89 -9.81
N ASP A 41 9.22 -13.57 -9.42
CA ASP A 41 8.42 -14.33 -8.44
C ASP A 41 9.05 -14.42 -7.04
N ASN A 42 9.99 -13.53 -6.68
CA ASN A 42 10.45 -13.44 -5.31
C ASN A 42 9.38 -12.79 -4.43
N PHE A 43 9.15 -13.38 -3.26
CA PHE A 43 8.24 -12.81 -2.27
C PHE A 43 8.81 -11.51 -1.67
N ILE A 44 8.03 -10.42 -1.76
CA ILE A 44 8.44 -9.07 -1.35
C ILE A 44 7.79 -8.65 -0.03
N ALA A 45 6.49 -8.86 0.14
CA ALA A 45 5.77 -8.39 1.32
C ALA A 45 4.40 -9.05 1.47
N ILE A 46 3.81 -8.90 2.67
CA ILE A 46 2.36 -8.98 2.87
C ILE A 46 1.81 -7.56 2.93
N PHE A 47 0.78 -7.30 2.14
CA PHE A 47 0.09 -6.02 2.12
C PHE A 47 -1.36 -6.16 2.60
N TYR A 48 -1.76 -5.33 3.57
CA TYR A 48 -3.12 -5.26 4.11
C TYR A 48 -3.78 -3.97 3.65
N ALA A 49 -4.90 -4.09 2.96
CA ALA A 49 -5.70 -2.98 2.46
C ALA A 49 -6.96 -2.80 3.32
N ASP A 50 -6.95 -1.81 4.21
CA ASP A 50 -8.05 -1.47 5.11
C ASP A 50 -8.65 -0.11 4.74
N PHE A 51 -9.53 -0.08 3.73
CA PHE A 51 -9.90 1.16 3.06
C PHE A 51 -11.27 1.72 3.44
N HIS A 52 -12.07 0.98 4.23
CA HIS A 52 -13.43 1.41 4.53
C HIS A 52 -13.65 1.75 5.99
N PRO A 53 -14.50 2.76 6.29
CA PRO A 53 -14.83 3.14 7.65
C PRO A 53 -15.67 2.06 8.35
N ARG A 54 -15.56 2.01 9.68
CA ARG A 54 -16.38 1.19 10.57
C ARG A 54 -16.38 1.76 11.98
N ALA A 55 -17.29 1.29 12.82
CA ALA A 55 -17.31 1.65 14.23
C ALA A 55 -15.96 1.33 14.90
N GLY A 56 -15.45 2.27 15.67
CA GLY A 56 -14.17 2.16 16.37
C GLY A 56 -12.91 2.40 15.53
N LYS A 57 -13.03 2.56 14.21
CA LYS A 57 -11.90 2.94 13.35
C LYS A 57 -11.66 4.45 13.40
N ARG A 58 -10.42 4.87 13.64
CA ARG A 58 -10.02 6.27 13.64
C ARG A 58 -10.20 6.88 12.25
N ALA A 59 -10.60 8.15 12.19
CA ALA A 59 -10.69 8.90 10.94
C ALA A 59 -9.29 9.24 10.37
N GLY A 60 -9.24 9.59 9.09
CA GLY A 60 -8.01 9.88 8.35
C GLY A 60 -7.48 8.70 7.58
N ALA A 61 -6.24 8.80 7.14
CA ALA A 61 -5.51 7.74 6.46
C ALA A 61 -4.11 7.63 7.06
N TRP A 62 -3.51 6.45 6.99
CA TRP A 62 -2.13 6.21 7.43
C TRP A 62 -1.61 4.88 6.91
N MET A 63 -0.29 4.80 6.81
CA MET A 63 0.44 3.55 6.63
C MET A 63 0.94 3.04 7.98
N THR A 64 1.00 1.72 8.14
CA THR A 64 1.60 1.05 9.30
C THR A 64 2.38 -0.19 8.88
N GLN A 65 3.47 -0.48 9.57
CA GLN A 65 4.18 -1.75 9.48
C GLN A 65 3.90 -2.59 10.73
N TYR A 66 3.30 -3.77 10.57
CA TYR A 66 3.18 -4.76 11.65
C TYR A 66 4.49 -5.50 11.86
N LYS A 67 5.28 -5.64 10.78
CA LYS A 67 6.63 -6.18 10.76
C LYS A 67 7.44 -5.38 9.75
N GLY A 68 8.55 -4.78 10.15
CA GLY A 68 9.52 -4.17 9.24
C GLY A 68 10.37 -5.21 8.53
N GLN A 69 10.98 -4.85 7.40
CA GLN A 69 11.98 -5.68 6.74
C GLN A 69 13.32 -5.59 7.48
N PHE A 70 14.06 -6.68 7.57
CA PHE A 70 15.43 -6.71 8.08
C PHE A 70 16.16 -7.97 7.60
N LYS A 71 17.49 -8.00 7.77
CA LYS A 71 18.31 -9.19 7.48
C LYS A 71 18.88 -9.75 8.78
N LYS A 72 18.67 -11.05 9.00
CA LYS A 72 19.21 -11.78 10.15
C LYS A 72 19.63 -13.18 9.73
N ASP A 73 20.81 -13.59 10.14
CA ASP A 73 21.34 -14.95 9.91
C ASP A 73 21.27 -15.40 8.44
N GLY A 74 21.54 -14.49 7.51
CA GLY A 74 21.46 -14.71 6.07
C GLY A 74 20.04 -14.70 5.48
N VAL A 75 19.01 -14.57 6.30
CA VAL A 75 17.61 -14.50 5.87
C VAL A 75 17.18 -13.04 5.73
N ASN A 76 16.51 -12.72 4.63
CA ASN A 76 15.85 -11.44 4.42
C ASN A 76 14.39 -11.54 4.86
N GLU A 77 14.13 -11.14 6.11
CA GLU A 77 12.79 -11.11 6.68
C GLU A 77 11.92 -10.06 6.00
N ARG A 78 10.84 -10.50 5.36
CA ARG A 78 10.00 -9.59 4.56
C ARG A 78 8.90 -8.92 5.39
N PRO A 79 8.53 -7.68 5.02
CA PRO A 79 7.65 -6.84 5.83
C PRO A 79 6.17 -7.22 5.70
N HIS A 80 5.41 -6.85 6.72
CA HIS A 80 3.96 -6.82 6.74
C HIS A 80 3.50 -5.37 6.84
N VAL A 81 2.91 -4.85 5.79
CA VAL A 81 2.54 -3.44 5.63
C VAL A 81 1.04 -3.28 5.49
N SER A 82 0.47 -2.27 6.11
CA SER A 82 -0.94 -1.94 6.02
C SER A 82 -1.13 -0.50 5.59
N ASN A 83 -2.03 -0.27 4.62
CA ASN A 83 -2.60 1.04 4.34
C ASN A 83 -4.02 1.10 4.87
N VAL A 84 -4.31 2.09 5.69
CA VAL A 84 -5.61 2.31 6.31
C VAL A 84 -6.17 3.62 5.79
N CYS A 85 -7.42 3.57 5.28
CA CYS A 85 -8.16 4.74 4.80
C CYS A 85 -9.61 4.67 5.30
N ASN A 86 -10.41 5.68 4.97
CA ASN A 86 -11.82 5.76 5.32
C ASN A 86 -12.68 6.16 4.11
N PHE A 87 -12.48 5.49 2.98
CA PHE A 87 -13.21 5.74 1.74
C PHE A 87 -14.64 5.21 1.82
N THR A 88 -15.55 5.87 1.11
CA THR A 88 -16.96 5.46 1.03
C THR A 88 -17.09 4.01 0.58
N LYS A 89 -17.84 3.20 1.33
CA LYS A 89 -18.10 1.81 0.99
C LYS A 89 -18.91 1.68 -0.31
N PRO A 90 -18.68 0.62 -1.10
CA PRO A 90 -19.60 0.28 -2.17
C PRO A 90 -20.97 -0.09 -1.59
N THR A 91 -22.03 0.14 -2.36
CA THR A 91 -23.38 -0.33 -2.08
C THR A 91 -23.74 -1.45 -3.04
N ALA A 92 -24.91 -2.08 -2.83
CA ALA A 92 -25.40 -3.13 -3.75
C ALA A 92 -25.57 -2.63 -5.21
N SER A 93 -25.81 -1.33 -5.39
CA SER A 93 -26.09 -0.70 -6.70
C SER A 93 -24.99 0.21 -7.22
N LYS A 94 -23.98 0.56 -6.39
CA LYS A 94 -22.92 1.49 -6.78
C LYS A 94 -21.57 1.00 -6.25
N PRO A 95 -20.51 0.99 -7.09
CA PRO A 95 -19.15 0.73 -6.64
C PRO A 95 -18.67 1.86 -5.71
N SER A 96 -17.58 1.62 -4.98
CA SER A 96 -16.88 2.66 -4.24
C SER A 96 -16.19 3.59 -5.25
N LEU A 97 -16.81 4.73 -5.53
CA LEU A 97 -16.23 5.78 -6.36
C LEU A 97 -15.49 6.76 -5.45
N LEU A 98 -14.23 6.98 -5.74
CA LEU A 98 -13.38 7.90 -4.99
C LEU A 98 -13.45 9.30 -5.59
N THR A 99 -13.49 10.32 -4.74
CA THR A 99 -13.21 11.70 -5.15
C THR A 99 -11.73 11.84 -5.50
N PHE A 100 -11.35 12.90 -6.21
CA PHE A 100 -9.94 13.12 -6.57
C PHE A 100 -9.04 13.22 -5.32
N ASN A 101 -9.50 13.90 -4.26
CA ASN A 101 -8.77 13.96 -3.00
C ASN A 101 -8.59 12.59 -2.33
N GLU A 102 -9.57 11.70 -2.43
CA GLU A 102 -9.42 10.32 -1.94
C GLU A 102 -8.45 9.52 -2.80
N VAL A 103 -8.38 9.79 -4.11
CA VAL A 103 -7.40 9.19 -5.01
C VAL A 103 -5.99 9.63 -4.63
N THR A 104 -5.74 10.93 -4.45
CA THR A 104 -4.41 11.43 -4.01
C THR A 104 -4.02 10.87 -2.65
N THR A 105 -4.97 10.79 -1.70
CA THR A 105 -4.76 10.15 -0.40
C THR A 105 -4.37 8.67 -0.55
N LEU A 106 -5.05 7.93 -1.42
CA LEU A 106 -4.72 6.52 -1.68
C LEU A 106 -3.29 6.37 -2.21
N PHE A 107 -2.89 7.21 -3.16
CA PHE A 107 -1.53 7.18 -3.72
C PHE A 107 -0.49 7.59 -2.69
N HIS A 108 -0.77 8.59 -1.86
CA HIS A 108 0.08 9.00 -0.76
C HIS A 108 0.38 7.84 0.19
N GLU A 109 -0.65 7.24 0.76
CA GLU A 109 -0.49 6.10 1.69
C GLU A 109 0.15 4.89 1.00
N PHE A 110 -0.15 4.69 -0.28
CA PHE A 110 0.46 3.62 -1.05
C PHE A 110 1.94 3.88 -1.32
N GLY A 111 2.37 5.14 -1.45
CA GLY A 111 3.79 5.52 -1.53
C GLY A 111 4.55 5.15 -0.26
N HIS A 112 4.00 5.43 0.91
CA HIS A 112 4.53 4.92 2.18
C HIS A 112 4.53 3.39 2.23
N GLY A 113 3.45 2.76 1.75
CA GLY A 113 3.34 1.31 1.65
C GLY A 113 4.45 0.71 0.80
N LEU A 114 4.71 1.27 -0.38
CA LEU A 114 5.80 0.85 -1.27
C LEU A 114 7.17 1.05 -0.62
N HIS A 115 7.39 2.17 0.06
CA HIS A 115 8.63 2.42 0.82
C HIS A 115 8.88 1.30 1.85
N GLY A 116 7.85 0.89 2.58
CA GLY A 116 7.94 -0.24 3.51
C GLY A 116 8.14 -1.59 2.82
N MET A 117 7.35 -1.88 1.78
CA MET A 117 7.40 -3.17 1.08
C MET A 117 8.72 -3.40 0.33
N LEU A 118 9.27 -2.37 -0.30
CA LEU A 118 10.50 -2.46 -1.09
C LEU A 118 11.77 -2.31 -0.25
N ALA A 119 11.67 -2.10 1.06
CA ALA A 119 12.82 -2.01 1.95
C ALA A 119 13.75 -3.23 1.81
N ASN A 120 15.07 -2.97 1.82
CA ASN A 120 16.11 -3.99 1.70
C ASN A 120 17.35 -3.61 2.52
N THR A 121 17.13 -3.26 3.78
CA THR A 121 18.16 -2.85 4.72
C THR A 121 18.61 -4.01 5.60
N THR A 122 19.76 -3.86 6.24
CA THR A 122 20.26 -4.85 7.20
C THR A 122 19.55 -4.72 8.55
N TYR A 123 19.36 -3.49 9.01
CA TYR A 123 18.86 -3.20 10.36
C TYR A 123 17.39 -2.79 10.32
N PRO A 124 16.53 -3.37 11.19
CA PRO A 124 15.10 -3.05 11.23
C PRO A 124 14.82 -1.59 11.59
N SER A 125 15.67 -0.95 12.42
CA SER A 125 15.54 0.46 12.81
C SER A 125 15.80 1.46 11.67
N LEU A 126 16.30 0.99 10.54
CA LEU A 126 16.59 1.79 9.34
C LEU A 126 15.79 1.33 8.14
N SER A 127 14.69 0.61 8.35
CA SER A 127 13.92 -0.04 7.31
C SER A 127 12.66 0.73 6.95
N GLY A 128 12.45 0.92 5.64
CA GLY A 128 11.27 1.58 5.11
C GLY A 128 11.07 2.99 5.69
N PRO A 129 9.89 3.32 6.25
CA PRO A 129 9.61 4.63 6.85
C PRO A 129 10.39 4.98 8.12
N SER A 130 11.25 4.08 8.62
CA SER A 130 12.17 4.37 9.73
C SER A 130 13.37 5.20 9.25
N VAL A 131 13.10 6.40 8.78
CA VAL A 131 14.04 7.38 8.22
C VAL A 131 13.90 8.71 8.97
N TYR A 132 14.81 9.65 8.69
CA TYR A 132 14.68 11.00 9.21
C TYR A 132 13.40 11.67 8.72
N TRP A 133 12.84 12.53 9.56
CA TRP A 133 11.54 13.16 9.37
C TRP A 133 11.40 13.98 8.10
N ASP A 134 12.48 14.58 7.65
CA ASP A 134 12.58 15.36 6.40
C ASP A 134 12.52 14.50 5.13
N PHE A 135 12.72 13.18 5.23
CA PHE A 135 12.68 12.25 4.10
C PHE A 135 11.41 11.40 4.06
N VAL A 136 10.72 11.23 5.18
CA VAL A 136 9.64 10.23 5.32
C VAL A 136 8.50 10.42 4.31
N GLU A 137 8.19 11.66 3.93
CA GLU A 137 7.13 12.01 2.98
C GLU A 137 7.57 11.98 1.51
N LEU A 138 8.87 11.80 1.22
CA LEU A 138 9.33 11.80 -0.17
C LEU A 138 8.66 10.70 -1.02
N PRO A 139 8.62 9.43 -0.59
CA PRO A 139 7.99 8.36 -1.38
C PRO A 139 6.48 8.55 -1.58
N SER A 140 5.78 9.05 -0.56
CA SER A 140 4.34 9.32 -0.60
C SER A 140 4.02 10.46 -1.57
N GLN A 141 4.69 11.60 -1.44
CA GLN A 141 4.47 12.78 -2.29
C GLN A 141 4.91 12.55 -3.74
N VAL A 142 5.98 11.79 -3.97
CA VAL A 142 6.37 11.39 -5.33
C VAL A 142 5.28 10.56 -5.99
N LEU A 143 4.66 9.64 -5.24
CA LEU A 143 3.62 8.80 -5.83
C LEU A 143 2.31 9.55 -6.13
N GLU A 144 1.99 10.61 -5.37
CA GLU A 144 0.86 11.49 -5.66
C GLU A 144 0.94 12.13 -7.06
N ASN A 145 2.15 12.40 -7.59
CA ASN A 145 2.32 13.03 -8.90
C ASN A 145 1.67 12.21 -10.03
N TRP A 146 1.61 10.88 -9.88
CA TRP A 146 0.95 10.02 -10.86
C TRP A 146 -0.57 10.26 -10.96
N CYS A 147 -1.18 10.90 -9.95
CA CYS A 147 -2.59 11.30 -10.02
C CYS A 147 -2.85 12.45 -11.01
N TYR A 148 -1.80 13.14 -11.45
CA TYR A 148 -1.88 14.29 -12.35
C TYR A 148 -1.36 13.98 -13.76
N GLU A 149 -0.74 12.81 -13.95
CA GLU A 149 -0.20 12.40 -15.23
C GLU A 149 -1.31 11.83 -16.15
N PRO A 150 -1.45 12.33 -17.40
CA PRO A 150 -2.50 11.89 -18.31
C PRO A 150 -2.51 10.38 -18.53
N GLU A 151 -1.36 9.75 -18.73
CA GLU A 151 -1.24 8.31 -18.95
C GLU A 151 -1.66 7.48 -17.73
N ALA A 152 -1.52 8.03 -16.54
CA ALA A 152 -2.01 7.38 -15.32
C ALA A 152 -3.53 7.57 -15.16
N LEU A 153 -4.04 8.79 -15.47
CA LEU A 153 -5.47 9.08 -15.45
C LEU A 153 -6.25 8.19 -16.40
N GLU A 154 -5.75 7.94 -17.62
CA GLU A 154 -6.37 7.03 -18.61
C GLU A 154 -6.57 5.60 -18.08
N LEU A 155 -5.84 5.18 -17.04
CA LEU A 155 -5.99 3.84 -16.46
C LEU A 155 -7.17 3.73 -15.50
N PHE A 156 -7.66 4.85 -14.95
CA PHE A 156 -8.64 4.79 -13.85
C PHE A 156 -9.69 5.92 -13.81
N ALA A 157 -9.64 6.90 -14.69
CA ALA A 157 -10.60 8.00 -14.77
C ALA A 157 -11.79 7.70 -15.71
#